data_c12a00c6136a2085e2f312527b9bcffc
#
_entry.id   c12a00c6136a2085e2f312527b9bcffc
#
_cell.length_a   1.000
_cell.length_b   1.000
_cell.length_c   1.000
_cell.angle_alpha   90.00
_cell.angle_beta   90.00
_cell.angle_gamma   90.00
#
_symmetry.space_group_name_H-M   'P 1'
#
loop_
_entity.id
_entity.type
_entity.pdbx_description
1 polymer ?
#
loop_
_entity_poly.entity_id
_entity_poly.type
_entity_poly.pdbx_seq_one_letter_code
_entity_poly.pdbx_strand_id
1 'polypeptide(L)'
;MRSGPTGPSVPIHYRISRRLAGPDARCPVDFRYDPGVGLHEDQDAADARQTAVESASVRISERTRSESGIADGVEYLLDPATVTVARLTALIWVGAIAAPLWFAALMIAIFASLPPLATPSIFAVLAAVTAFWTFWATWWPKVRYRYIRYRTDENGFTIRRGVLWRGVTSIPKARVQHTDVVQGPIQRRFGLGTLVIHTAGTQDASVSLSGLPYDTALPIRDFLIEGDERDGV
;
A
#
# COMPACT_ATOMS: atom_id res chain seq x y z
N MET A 1 -14.76 42.07 -43.51
CA MET A 1 -15.63 40.89 -43.31
C MET A 1 -15.76 40.67 -41.81
N ARG A 2 -16.92 40.92 -41.25
CA ARG A 2 -17.19 40.81 -39.79
C ARG A 2 -17.82 39.44 -39.54
N SER A 3 -17.23 38.64 -38.69
CA SER A 3 -17.87 37.46 -38.09
C SER A 3 -18.34 37.80 -36.69
N GLY A 4 -19.67 37.81 -36.47
CA GLY A 4 -20.31 38.07 -35.20
C GLY A 4 -20.28 36.85 -34.25
N PRO A 5 -20.53 37.08 -32.95
CA PRO A 5 -20.47 36.05 -31.93
C PRO A 5 -21.74 35.19 -31.94
N THR A 6 -21.55 33.86 -31.99
CA THR A 6 -22.58 32.86 -31.74
C THR A 6 -22.87 32.80 -30.24
N GLY A 7 -24.05 33.26 -29.83
CA GLY A 7 -24.53 33.10 -28.48
C GLY A 7 -24.93 31.64 -28.16
N PRO A 8 -25.00 31.28 -26.87
CA PRO A 8 -25.32 29.91 -26.44
C PRO A 8 -26.79 29.59 -26.73
N SER A 9 -27.00 28.45 -27.39
CA SER A 9 -28.34 27.89 -27.64
C SER A 9 -28.92 27.32 -26.34
N VAL A 10 -30.02 27.92 -25.89
CA VAL A 10 -30.79 27.45 -24.75
C VAL A 10 -31.59 26.20 -25.16
N PRO A 11 -31.49 25.07 -24.48
CA PRO A 11 -32.33 23.91 -24.75
C PRO A 11 -33.75 24.12 -24.24
N ILE A 12 -34.73 24.11 -25.16
CA ILE A 12 -36.16 24.17 -24.82
C ILE A 12 -36.61 22.76 -24.42
N HIS A 13 -36.82 22.54 -23.14
CA HIS A 13 -37.44 21.31 -22.65
C HIS A 13 -38.97 21.37 -22.78
N TYR A 14 -39.52 20.53 -23.67
CA TYR A 14 -40.96 20.30 -23.80
C TYR A 14 -41.43 19.26 -22.78
N ARG A 15 -42.23 19.65 -21.84
CA ARG A 15 -42.97 18.74 -20.95
C ARG A 15 -44.40 18.51 -21.52
N ILE A 16 -44.60 17.36 -22.15
CA ILE A 16 -45.92 16.92 -22.60
C ILE A 16 -46.64 16.24 -21.44
N SER A 17 -47.61 16.95 -20.84
CA SER A 17 -48.55 16.32 -19.91
C SER A 17 -49.65 15.65 -20.72
N ARG A 18 -49.63 14.33 -20.88
CA ARG A 18 -50.75 13.55 -21.41
C ARG A 18 -51.85 13.46 -20.37
N ARG A 19 -52.88 14.32 -20.49
CA ARG A 19 -54.22 14.04 -19.94
C ARG A 19 -55.04 13.41 -21.04
N LEU A 20 -55.58 12.23 -20.77
CA LEU A 20 -56.57 11.55 -21.61
C LEU A 20 -57.82 12.40 -21.65
N ALA A 21 -58.08 13.06 -22.76
CA ALA A 21 -59.34 13.77 -23.06
C ALA A 21 -59.97 13.11 -24.28
N GLY A 22 -61.28 12.89 -24.23
CA GLY A 22 -62.08 12.25 -25.28
C GLY A 22 -62.17 13.04 -26.59
N PRO A 23 -62.88 12.51 -27.60
CA PRO A 23 -62.68 12.85 -29.02
C PRO A 23 -63.20 14.26 -29.50
N ASP A 24 -63.67 15.18 -28.61
CA ASP A 24 -64.26 16.44 -29.04
C ASP A 24 -63.68 17.70 -28.40
N ALA A 25 -62.49 17.70 -27.84
CA ALA A 25 -61.95 18.89 -27.20
C ALA A 25 -60.98 19.64 -28.12
N ARG A 26 -61.45 20.82 -28.65
CA ARG A 26 -60.56 21.86 -29.21
C ARG A 26 -59.67 22.37 -28.05
N CYS A 27 -58.36 22.14 -28.11
CA CYS A 27 -57.44 22.66 -27.12
C CYS A 27 -57.23 24.17 -27.28
N PRO A 28 -57.55 24.99 -26.29
CA PRO A 28 -56.98 26.32 -26.17
C PRO A 28 -55.56 26.11 -25.50
N VAL A 29 -54.52 26.43 -26.25
CA VAL A 29 -53.16 26.52 -25.72
C VAL A 29 -53.08 27.86 -24.97
N ASP A 30 -53.31 27.83 -23.66
CA ASP A 30 -53.07 28.98 -22.80
C ASP A 30 -51.58 29.07 -22.49
N PHE A 31 -50.91 29.99 -23.15
CA PHE A 31 -49.47 30.25 -22.98
C PHE A 31 -49.29 31.15 -21.75
N ARG A 32 -49.24 30.53 -20.57
CA ARG A 32 -48.85 31.23 -19.36
C ARG A 32 -47.35 31.14 -19.19
N TYR A 33 -46.63 32.22 -19.48
CA TYR A 33 -45.24 32.39 -19.17
C TYR A 33 -45.12 32.60 -17.65
N ASP A 34 -44.53 31.64 -16.95
CA ASP A 34 -44.18 31.78 -15.53
C ASP A 34 -42.68 32.09 -15.42
N PRO A 35 -42.31 33.36 -15.11
CA PRO A 35 -40.89 33.77 -15.06
C PRO A 35 -40.16 33.29 -13.81
N GLY A 36 -40.82 32.57 -12.89
CA GLY A 36 -40.24 32.15 -11.62
C GLY A 36 -39.62 30.74 -11.62
N VAL A 37 -39.99 29.88 -12.58
CA VAL A 37 -39.58 28.46 -12.52
C VAL A 37 -38.14 28.19 -13.04
N GLY A 38 -37.62 29.05 -13.91
CA GLY A 38 -36.26 28.86 -14.48
C GLY A 38 -35.10 29.35 -13.61
N LEU A 39 -35.38 30.33 -12.73
CA LEU A 39 -34.30 30.95 -11.95
C LEU A 39 -33.86 30.14 -10.72
N HIS A 40 -34.75 29.32 -10.17
CA HIS A 40 -34.41 28.45 -9.02
C HIS A 40 -33.66 27.19 -9.44
N GLU A 41 -34.00 26.59 -10.58
CA GLU A 41 -33.30 25.39 -11.08
C GLU A 41 -31.84 25.69 -11.48
N ASP A 42 -31.58 26.87 -12.05
CA ASP A 42 -30.23 27.30 -12.41
C ASP A 42 -29.37 27.67 -11.18
N GLN A 43 -29.98 28.21 -10.12
CA GLN A 43 -29.29 28.50 -8.86
C GLN A 43 -28.93 27.22 -8.10
N ASP A 44 -29.86 26.28 -7.99
CA ASP A 44 -29.60 24.99 -7.34
C ASP A 44 -28.51 24.18 -8.07
N ALA A 45 -28.48 24.24 -9.40
CA ALA A 45 -27.44 23.63 -10.21
C ALA A 45 -26.07 24.33 -10.07
N ALA A 46 -26.05 25.65 -9.89
CA ALA A 46 -24.85 26.44 -9.65
C ALA A 46 -24.28 26.14 -8.25
N ASP A 47 -25.15 26.12 -7.23
CA ASP A 47 -24.75 25.80 -5.84
C ASP A 47 -24.25 24.37 -5.71
N ALA A 48 -24.85 23.39 -6.40
CA ALA A 48 -24.40 22.02 -6.44
C ALA A 48 -23.02 21.88 -7.12
N ARG A 49 -22.73 22.64 -8.16
CA ARG A 49 -21.43 22.70 -8.81
C ARG A 49 -20.36 23.33 -7.90
N GLN A 50 -20.73 24.39 -7.20
CA GLN A 50 -19.85 25.11 -6.29
C GLN A 50 -19.46 24.25 -5.10
N THR A 51 -20.43 23.56 -4.49
CA THR A 51 -20.17 22.57 -3.42
C THR A 51 -19.34 21.37 -3.89
N ALA A 52 -19.53 20.92 -5.11
CA ALA A 52 -18.72 19.85 -5.70
C ALA A 52 -17.26 20.29 -5.93
N VAL A 53 -17.05 21.52 -6.44
CA VAL A 53 -15.71 22.09 -6.62
C VAL A 53 -15.01 22.33 -5.29
N GLU A 54 -15.71 22.85 -4.29
CA GLU A 54 -15.19 23.08 -2.95
C GLU A 54 -14.80 21.77 -2.26
N SER A 55 -15.67 20.76 -2.34
CA SER A 55 -15.36 19.41 -1.80
C SER A 55 -14.20 18.72 -2.52
N ALA A 56 -14.04 18.97 -3.82
CA ALA A 56 -12.90 18.49 -4.59
C ALA A 56 -11.60 19.22 -4.20
N SER A 57 -11.63 20.54 -4.01
CA SER A 57 -10.49 21.34 -3.60
C SER A 57 -10.00 20.99 -2.18
N VAL A 58 -10.94 20.72 -1.25
CA VAL A 58 -10.62 20.23 0.10
C VAL A 58 -9.93 18.86 0.04
N ARG A 59 -10.48 17.92 -0.74
CA ARG A 59 -9.86 16.60 -0.94
C ARG A 59 -8.46 16.68 -1.57
N ILE A 60 -8.27 17.58 -2.53
CA ILE A 60 -6.96 17.83 -3.14
C ILE A 60 -6.00 18.40 -2.11
N SER A 61 -6.41 19.38 -1.30
CA SER A 61 -5.56 20.00 -0.28
C SER A 61 -5.21 19.04 0.86
N GLU A 62 -6.11 18.15 1.26
CA GLU A 62 -5.84 17.09 2.23
C GLU A 62 -4.88 16.04 1.67
N ARG A 63 -5.04 15.68 0.40
CA ARG A 63 -4.15 14.77 -0.33
C ARG A 63 -2.74 15.34 -0.43
N THR A 64 -2.61 16.59 -0.88
CA THR A 64 -1.32 17.31 -0.98
C THR A 64 -0.64 17.48 0.38
N ARG A 65 -1.41 17.71 1.46
CA ARG A 65 -0.88 17.79 2.83
C ARG A 65 -0.39 16.43 3.33
N SER A 66 -1.08 15.34 2.99
CA SER A 66 -0.65 13.97 3.29
C SER A 66 0.64 13.61 2.51
N GLU A 67 0.72 14.01 1.24
CA GLU A 67 1.88 13.78 0.38
C GLU A 67 3.13 14.56 0.84
N SER A 68 2.98 15.82 1.25
CA SER A 68 4.09 16.62 1.76
C SER A 68 4.67 16.08 3.08
N GLY A 69 3.84 15.36 3.86
CA GLY A 69 4.29 14.69 5.09
C GLY A 69 5.03 13.36 4.86
N ILE A 70 4.90 12.76 3.65
CA ILE A 70 5.51 11.47 3.31
C ILE A 70 6.85 11.66 2.60
N ALA A 71 6.97 12.69 1.76
CA ALA A 71 8.18 13.03 1.00
C ALA A 71 9.01 14.11 1.70
N ASP A 72 9.17 14.02 3.01
CA ASP A 72 9.88 15.02 3.83
C ASP A 72 11.40 14.90 3.76
N GLY A 73 11.90 13.89 3.06
CA GLY A 73 13.34 13.67 2.92
C GLY A 73 14.02 13.21 4.23
N VAL A 74 13.26 12.85 5.25
CA VAL A 74 13.79 12.38 6.54
C VAL A 74 14.05 10.88 6.50
N GLU A 75 15.11 10.43 7.18
CA GLU A 75 15.40 9.01 7.33
C GLU A 75 14.60 8.41 8.48
N TYR A 76 13.79 7.42 8.17
CA TYR A 76 12.99 6.67 9.14
C TYR A 76 13.58 5.30 9.42
N LEU A 77 13.47 4.86 10.66
CA LEU A 77 13.71 3.47 11.05
C LEU A 77 12.42 2.66 10.78
N LEU A 78 12.59 1.35 10.60
CA LEU A 78 11.45 0.43 10.55
C LEU A 78 10.70 0.40 11.89
N ASP A 79 9.49 -0.18 11.88
CA ASP A 79 8.73 -0.41 13.12
C ASP A 79 9.43 -1.43 14.02
N PRO A 80 9.56 -1.20 15.34
CA PRO A 80 10.17 -2.14 16.29
C PRO A 80 9.47 -3.51 16.34
N ALA A 81 8.16 -3.60 16.00
CA ALA A 81 7.44 -4.86 15.88
C ALA A 81 8.04 -5.78 14.80
N THR A 82 8.78 -5.24 13.82
CA THR A 82 9.52 -6.00 12.81
C THR A 82 10.50 -7.00 13.44
N VAL A 83 11.15 -6.63 14.55
CA VAL A 83 12.07 -7.52 15.27
C VAL A 83 11.30 -8.71 15.84
N THR A 84 10.11 -8.48 16.38
CA THR A 84 9.27 -9.53 16.96
C THR A 84 8.77 -10.48 15.87
N VAL A 85 8.29 -9.95 14.75
CA VAL A 85 7.85 -10.76 13.61
C VAL A 85 9.00 -11.60 13.05
N ALA A 86 10.18 -10.99 12.87
CA ALA A 86 11.35 -11.70 12.37
C ALA A 86 11.80 -12.83 13.30
N ARG A 87 11.76 -12.60 14.64
CA ARG A 87 12.04 -13.64 15.64
C ARG A 87 11.06 -14.78 15.59
N LEU A 88 9.74 -14.47 15.59
CA LEU A 88 8.71 -15.50 15.54
C LEU A 88 8.85 -16.37 14.29
N THR A 89 9.06 -15.73 13.14
CA THR A 89 9.29 -16.45 11.89
C THR A 89 10.54 -17.33 11.97
N ALA A 90 11.66 -16.82 12.50
CA ALA A 90 12.89 -17.58 12.64
C ALA A 90 12.74 -18.74 13.62
N LEU A 91 12.05 -18.54 14.75
CA LEU A 91 11.78 -19.61 15.74
C LEU A 91 10.87 -20.71 15.17
N ILE A 92 9.88 -20.35 14.35
CA ILE A 92 9.03 -21.34 13.66
C ILE A 92 9.91 -22.22 12.74
N TRP A 93 10.82 -21.63 11.98
CA TRP A 93 11.75 -22.40 11.13
C TRP A 93 12.71 -23.27 11.93
N VAL A 94 13.26 -22.75 13.03
CA VAL A 94 14.12 -23.54 13.92
C VAL A 94 13.33 -24.72 14.47
N GLY A 95 12.10 -24.52 14.94
CA GLY A 95 11.22 -25.59 15.43
C GLY A 95 10.84 -26.62 14.36
N ALA A 96 10.51 -26.16 13.16
CA ALA A 96 10.16 -27.02 12.03
C ALA A 96 11.31 -27.94 11.59
N ILE A 97 12.55 -27.48 11.72
CA ILE A 97 13.74 -28.29 11.40
C ILE A 97 14.17 -29.12 12.61
N ALA A 98 14.15 -28.58 13.80
CA ALA A 98 14.61 -29.27 15.01
C ALA A 98 13.66 -30.44 15.38
N ALA A 99 12.34 -30.28 15.28
CA ALA A 99 11.39 -31.28 15.69
C ALA A 99 11.60 -32.64 15.00
N PRO A 100 11.71 -32.74 13.66
CA PRO A 100 11.95 -34.02 12.99
C PRO A 100 13.35 -34.59 13.32
N LEU A 101 14.36 -33.74 13.54
CA LEU A 101 15.70 -34.20 13.93
C LEU A 101 15.70 -34.82 15.33
N TRP A 102 15.02 -34.19 16.30
CA TRP A 102 14.85 -34.74 17.65
C TRP A 102 14.03 -36.03 17.63
N PHE A 103 12.98 -36.10 16.80
CA PHE A 103 12.17 -37.30 16.63
C PHE A 103 13.02 -38.43 16.02
N ALA A 104 13.81 -38.16 14.99
CA ALA A 104 14.72 -39.14 14.39
C ALA A 104 15.76 -39.62 15.40
N ALA A 105 16.40 -38.74 16.17
CA ALA A 105 17.33 -39.10 17.20
C ALA A 105 16.72 -40.00 18.27
N LEU A 106 15.46 -39.70 18.66
CA LEU A 106 14.71 -40.55 19.60
C LEU A 106 14.44 -41.96 19.02
N MET A 107 14.01 -42.05 17.76
CA MET A 107 13.80 -43.35 17.09
C MET A 107 15.08 -44.14 16.98
N ILE A 108 16.20 -43.53 16.64
CA ILE A 108 17.49 -44.17 16.61
C ILE A 108 17.90 -44.66 18.00
N ALA A 109 17.68 -43.88 19.04
CA ALA A 109 18.00 -44.27 20.42
C ALA A 109 17.20 -45.48 20.90
N ILE A 110 15.93 -45.63 20.43
CA ILE A 110 15.06 -46.75 20.82
C ILE A 110 15.36 -48.00 20.02
N PHE A 111 15.60 -47.91 18.72
CA PHE A 111 15.67 -49.06 17.84
C PHE A 111 17.09 -49.50 17.49
N ALA A 112 18.10 -48.60 17.60
CA ALA A 112 19.49 -48.93 17.33
C ALA A 112 20.20 -49.37 18.62
N SER A 113 20.90 -50.51 18.56
CA SER A 113 21.77 -51.01 19.66
C SER A 113 23.06 -50.20 19.71
N LEU A 114 22.96 -48.93 20.11
CA LEU A 114 24.11 -48.01 20.19
C LEU A 114 24.96 -48.25 21.45
N PRO A 115 26.27 -47.97 21.40
CA PRO A 115 27.12 -47.96 22.59
C PRO A 115 26.58 -46.99 23.66
N PRO A 116 26.74 -47.28 24.96
CA PRO A 116 26.11 -46.50 26.04
C PRO A 116 26.51 -45.00 26.07
N LEU A 117 27.66 -44.63 25.51
CA LEU A 117 28.10 -43.23 25.39
C LEU A 117 27.62 -42.55 24.11
N ALA A 118 27.18 -43.27 23.07
CA ALA A 118 26.76 -42.68 21.80
C ALA A 118 25.41 -41.97 21.92
N THR A 119 24.47 -42.55 22.65
CA THR A 119 23.12 -41.95 22.83
C THR A 119 23.20 -40.57 23.50
N PRO A 120 23.81 -40.40 24.67
CA PRO A 120 23.88 -39.06 25.30
C PRO A 120 24.71 -38.06 24.48
N SER A 121 25.73 -38.49 23.77
CA SER A 121 26.49 -37.55 22.91
C SER A 121 25.70 -37.03 21.74
N ILE A 122 24.85 -37.84 21.08
CA ILE A 122 23.97 -37.42 20.02
C ILE A 122 22.99 -36.35 20.54
N PHE A 123 22.34 -36.60 21.68
CA PHE A 123 21.41 -35.64 22.28
C PHE A 123 22.12 -34.36 22.73
N ALA A 124 23.32 -34.45 23.28
CA ALA A 124 24.11 -33.27 23.70
C ALA A 124 24.49 -32.39 22.48
N VAL A 125 24.94 -32.99 21.39
CA VAL A 125 25.26 -32.26 20.15
C VAL A 125 23.98 -31.61 19.56
N LEU A 126 22.87 -32.36 19.49
CA LEU A 126 21.62 -31.86 18.97
C LEU A 126 21.07 -30.69 19.82
N ALA A 127 21.20 -30.79 21.15
CA ALA A 127 20.83 -29.73 22.07
C ALA A 127 21.71 -28.48 21.88
N ALA A 128 23.00 -28.64 21.74
CA ALA A 128 23.95 -27.54 21.51
C ALA A 128 23.65 -26.82 20.17
N VAL A 129 23.39 -27.58 19.10
CA VAL A 129 23.06 -27.03 17.78
C VAL A 129 21.73 -26.27 17.83
N THR A 130 20.68 -26.86 18.43
CA THR A 130 19.39 -26.19 18.54
C THR A 130 19.45 -24.95 19.43
N ALA A 131 20.17 -24.98 20.52
CA ALA A 131 20.41 -23.82 21.39
C ALA A 131 21.13 -22.68 20.63
N PHE A 132 22.20 -23.02 19.88
CA PHE A 132 22.93 -22.05 19.05
C PHE A 132 22.03 -21.39 18.01
N TRP A 133 21.24 -22.17 17.27
CA TRP A 133 20.33 -21.61 16.26
C TRP A 133 19.21 -20.77 16.86
N THR A 134 18.67 -21.17 18.02
CA THR A 134 17.66 -20.40 18.76
C THR A 134 18.23 -19.06 19.23
N PHE A 135 19.45 -19.07 19.80
CA PHE A 135 20.16 -17.86 20.18
C PHE A 135 20.38 -16.95 18.96
N TRP A 136 20.88 -17.50 17.85
CA TRP A 136 21.11 -16.76 16.62
C TRP A 136 19.81 -16.16 16.05
N ALA A 137 18.75 -16.95 16.01
CA ALA A 137 17.41 -16.55 15.53
C ALA A 137 16.81 -15.40 16.34
N THR A 138 17.14 -15.30 17.63
CA THR A 138 16.62 -14.22 18.50
C THR A 138 17.50 -12.98 18.51
N TRP A 139 18.82 -13.14 18.34
CA TRP A 139 19.78 -12.04 18.42
C TRP A 139 19.97 -11.32 17.09
N TRP A 140 20.08 -12.03 15.97
CA TRP A 140 20.34 -11.48 14.65
C TRP A 140 19.30 -10.44 14.15
N PRO A 141 17.98 -10.65 14.31
CA PRO A 141 17.00 -9.66 13.88
C PRO A 141 17.13 -8.31 14.58
N LYS A 142 17.54 -8.29 15.86
CA LYS A 142 17.80 -7.04 16.58
C LYS A 142 18.94 -6.24 15.97
N VAL A 143 20.01 -6.92 15.60
CA VAL A 143 21.17 -6.28 14.99
C VAL A 143 20.78 -5.73 13.63
N ARG A 144 20.15 -6.55 12.78
CA ARG A 144 19.73 -6.16 11.44
C ARG A 144 18.80 -4.95 11.43
N TYR A 145 17.84 -4.91 12.33
CA TYR A 145 16.86 -3.82 12.47
C TYR A 145 17.52 -2.44 12.62
N ARG A 146 18.60 -2.33 13.41
CA ARG A 146 19.30 -1.07 13.69
C ARG A 146 19.96 -0.45 12.45
N TYR A 147 20.20 -1.25 11.42
CA TYR A 147 20.96 -0.85 10.22
C TYR A 147 20.09 -0.73 8.97
N ILE A 148 18.77 -0.83 9.11
CA ILE A 148 17.84 -0.61 8.00
C ILE A 148 17.16 0.73 8.23
N ARG A 149 17.29 1.61 7.24
CA ARG A 149 16.61 2.92 7.19
C ARG A 149 16.03 3.11 5.82
N TYR A 150 14.93 3.84 5.76
CA TYR A 150 14.33 4.26 4.51
C TYR A 150 14.08 5.77 4.53
N ARG A 151 14.06 6.37 3.36
CA ARG A 151 13.79 7.77 3.14
C ARG A 151 12.94 7.91 1.90
N THR A 152 11.91 8.72 1.97
CA THR A 152 11.07 9.09 0.84
C THR A 152 11.33 10.55 0.51
N ASP A 153 11.78 10.82 -0.71
CA ASP A 153 12.01 12.15 -1.23
C ASP A 153 11.02 12.43 -2.37
N GLU A 154 10.88 13.69 -2.77
CA GLU A 154 10.06 14.07 -3.95
C GLU A 154 10.50 13.34 -5.23
N ASN A 155 11.78 13.00 -5.34
CA ASN A 155 12.38 12.34 -6.51
C ASN A 155 12.30 10.81 -6.47
N GLY A 156 11.90 10.20 -5.34
CA GLY A 156 11.84 8.76 -5.22
C GLY A 156 12.03 8.19 -3.82
N PHE A 157 12.41 6.93 -3.77
CA PHE A 157 12.53 6.14 -2.55
C PHE A 157 13.95 5.62 -2.37
N THR A 158 14.56 5.85 -1.22
CA THR A 158 15.92 5.41 -0.91
C THR A 158 15.92 4.47 0.29
N ILE A 159 16.54 3.32 0.14
CA ILE A 159 16.70 2.32 1.20
C ILE A 159 18.19 2.16 1.51
N ARG A 160 18.52 2.27 2.78
CA ARG A 160 19.85 1.97 3.30
C ARG A 160 19.80 0.68 4.10
N ARG A 161 20.60 -0.31 3.74
CA ARG A 161 20.69 -1.60 4.39
C ARG A 161 22.13 -1.96 4.68
N GLY A 162 22.36 -2.71 5.75
CA GLY A 162 23.59 -3.44 5.95
C GLY A 162 24.18 -3.36 7.32
N VAL A 163 24.51 -4.52 7.86
CA VAL A 163 25.25 -4.72 9.10
C VAL A 163 26.74 -4.83 8.77
N LEU A 164 27.10 -5.78 7.91
CA LEU A 164 28.48 -6.05 7.46
C LEU A 164 28.76 -5.35 6.12
N TRP A 165 27.85 -5.50 5.16
CA TRP A 165 27.92 -4.86 3.85
C TRP A 165 26.88 -3.75 3.79
N ARG A 166 27.31 -2.53 3.57
CA ARG A 166 26.42 -1.38 3.48
C ARG A 166 26.02 -1.17 2.02
N GLY A 167 24.73 -1.25 1.76
CA GLY A 167 24.13 -0.95 0.47
C GLY A 167 23.16 0.21 0.59
N VAL A 168 23.19 1.10 -0.40
CA VAL A 168 22.21 2.16 -0.59
C VAL A 168 21.56 1.93 -1.93
N THR A 169 20.24 1.70 -1.92
CA THR A 169 19.45 1.53 -3.13
C THR A 169 18.53 2.73 -3.23
N SER A 170 18.71 3.54 -4.27
CA SER A 170 17.85 4.67 -4.59
C SER A 170 17.04 4.35 -5.83
N ILE A 171 15.72 4.51 -5.73
CA ILE A 171 14.76 4.21 -6.78
C ILE A 171 14.06 5.52 -7.15
N PRO A 172 14.39 6.12 -8.30
CA PRO A 172 13.69 7.32 -8.77
C PRO A 172 12.27 6.95 -9.20
N LYS A 173 11.30 7.84 -8.96
CA LYS A 173 9.89 7.65 -9.34
C LYS A 173 9.72 7.27 -10.82
N ALA A 174 10.46 7.93 -11.71
CA ALA A 174 10.42 7.67 -13.16
C ALA A 174 10.82 6.23 -13.58
N ARG A 175 11.35 5.41 -12.67
CA ARG A 175 11.68 4.00 -12.93
C ARG A 175 10.73 3.02 -12.26
N VAL A 176 9.78 3.48 -11.49
CA VAL A 176 8.79 2.63 -10.81
C VAL A 176 7.72 2.25 -11.83
N GLN A 177 7.53 0.96 -12.07
CA GLN A 177 6.46 0.45 -12.94
C GLN A 177 5.18 0.17 -12.15
N HIS A 178 5.30 -0.53 -11.05
CA HIS A 178 4.20 -0.73 -10.11
C HIS A 178 4.73 -1.02 -8.71
N THR A 179 3.90 -0.79 -7.73
CA THR A 179 4.25 -0.97 -6.32
C THR A 179 3.14 -1.71 -5.61
N ASP A 180 3.53 -2.80 -4.92
CA ASP A 180 2.62 -3.64 -4.17
C ASP A 180 2.90 -3.56 -2.67
N VAL A 181 1.85 -3.71 -1.87
CA VAL A 181 1.96 -3.91 -0.41
C VAL A 181 1.44 -5.29 -0.06
N VAL A 182 2.32 -6.14 0.41
CA VAL A 182 2.02 -7.53 0.77
C VAL A 182 2.09 -7.71 2.27
N GLN A 183 1.12 -8.43 2.83
CA GLN A 183 1.09 -8.81 4.24
C GLN A 183 1.07 -10.33 4.40
N GLY A 184 2.07 -10.89 5.07
CA GLY A 184 2.03 -12.27 5.55
C GLY A 184 1.11 -12.43 6.77
N PRO A 185 0.71 -13.68 7.12
CA PRO A 185 -0.21 -13.94 8.23
C PRO A 185 0.31 -13.43 9.57
N ILE A 186 1.61 -13.55 9.84
CA ILE A 186 2.23 -13.05 11.06
C ILE A 186 2.32 -11.51 11.01
N GLN A 187 2.73 -10.94 9.88
CA GLN A 187 2.82 -9.48 9.70
C GLN A 187 1.49 -8.79 9.93
N ARG A 188 0.41 -9.38 9.41
CA ARG A 188 -0.97 -8.87 9.57
C ARG A 188 -1.37 -8.75 11.04
N ARG A 189 -0.97 -9.71 11.89
CA ARG A 189 -1.26 -9.67 13.34
C ARG A 189 -0.56 -8.51 14.04
N PHE A 190 0.56 -8.03 13.52
CA PHE A 190 1.33 -6.91 14.06
C PHE A 190 1.15 -5.60 13.28
N GLY A 191 0.18 -5.53 12.37
CA GLY A 191 -0.06 -4.33 11.56
C GLY A 191 1.09 -3.96 10.61
N LEU A 192 1.97 -4.92 10.28
CA LEU A 192 3.12 -4.70 9.41
C LEU A 192 2.84 -5.13 7.98
N GLY A 193 3.55 -4.52 7.03
CA GLY A 193 3.53 -4.87 5.62
C GLY A 193 4.93 -4.93 5.00
N THR A 194 4.99 -5.45 3.81
CA THR A 194 6.17 -5.45 2.94
C THR A 194 5.83 -4.65 1.69
N LEU A 195 6.53 -3.54 1.50
CA LEU A 195 6.46 -2.74 0.28
C LEU A 195 7.35 -3.40 -0.76
N VAL A 196 6.79 -3.72 -1.93
CA VAL A 196 7.51 -4.29 -3.08
C VAL A 196 7.41 -3.29 -4.22
N ILE A 197 8.56 -2.78 -4.66
CA ILE A 197 8.67 -1.81 -5.74
C ILE A 197 9.26 -2.52 -6.95
N HIS A 198 8.52 -2.55 -8.05
CA HIS A 198 8.96 -3.11 -9.32
C HIS A 198 9.47 -1.98 -10.22
N THR A 199 10.69 -2.14 -10.72
CA THR A 199 11.37 -1.11 -11.53
C THR A 199 11.60 -1.60 -12.95
N ALA A 200 11.60 -0.66 -13.89
CA ALA A 200 12.00 -0.94 -15.27
C ALA A 200 13.51 -1.22 -15.34
N GLY A 201 13.90 -2.42 -15.76
CA GLY A 201 15.29 -2.81 -15.95
C GLY A 201 15.51 -4.31 -15.74
N THR A 202 16.65 -4.81 -16.19
CA THR A 202 17.03 -6.23 -16.10
C THR A 202 17.80 -6.58 -14.81
N GLN A 203 18.40 -5.61 -14.14
CA GLN A 203 19.06 -5.78 -12.85
C GLN A 203 18.22 -5.13 -11.76
N ASP A 204 17.98 -5.87 -10.67
CA ASP A 204 17.14 -5.44 -9.54
C ASP A 204 15.71 -5.04 -9.94
N ALA A 205 15.07 -5.88 -10.77
CA ALA A 205 13.70 -5.66 -11.26
C ALA A 205 12.66 -5.50 -10.14
N SER A 206 12.98 -5.88 -8.91
CA SER A 206 12.12 -5.65 -7.75
C SER A 206 12.93 -5.40 -6.48
N VAL A 207 12.54 -4.40 -5.73
CA VAL A 207 13.10 -4.07 -4.40
C VAL A 207 12.01 -4.18 -3.35
N SER A 208 12.23 -5.00 -2.33
CA SER A 208 11.27 -5.19 -1.24
C SER A 208 11.78 -4.60 0.06
N LEU A 209 10.91 -3.94 0.82
CA LEU A 209 11.15 -3.45 2.18
C LEU A 209 10.08 -4.01 3.12
N SER A 210 10.48 -4.99 3.95
CA SER A 210 9.62 -5.59 4.98
C SER A 210 9.72 -4.83 6.29
N GLY A 211 8.60 -4.76 7.03
CA GLY A 211 8.57 -4.21 8.38
C GLY A 211 8.15 -2.75 8.44
N LEU A 212 7.47 -2.27 7.42
CA LEU A 212 6.74 -1.00 7.45
C LEU A 212 5.39 -1.19 8.15
N PRO A 213 4.90 -0.22 8.95
CA PRO A 213 3.50 -0.18 9.33
C PRO A 213 2.63 -0.18 8.07
N TYR A 214 1.56 -0.96 8.07
CA TYR A 214 0.69 -1.09 6.89
C TYR A 214 0.09 0.25 6.48
N ASP A 215 -0.32 1.06 7.48
CA ASP A 215 -0.89 2.38 7.27
C ASP A 215 0.11 3.39 6.69
N THR A 216 1.42 3.15 6.88
CA THR A 216 2.49 3.96 6.28
C THR A 216 2.88 3.45 4.89
N ALA A 217 2.79 2.13 4.68
CA ALA A 217 3.15 1.52 3.40
C ALA A 217 2.18 1.89 2.27
N LEU A 218 0.88 2.04 2.57
CA LEU A 218 -0.14 2.40 1.59
C LEU A 218 0.08 3.80 0.98
N PRO A 219 0.23 4.88 1.78
CA PRO A 219 0.50 6.21 1.24
C PRO A 219 1.83 6.28 0.47
N ILE A 220 2.87 5.56 0.90
CA ILE A 220 4.15 5.50 0.16
C ILE A 220 3.95 4.83 -1.20
N ARG A 221 3.16 3.75 -1.27
CA ARG A 221 2.80 3.09 -2.53
C ARG A 221 2.11 4.08 -3.48
N ASP A 222 1.07 4.77 -3.00
CA ASP A 222 0.27 5.68 -3.80
C ASP A 222 1.13 6.86 -4.29
N PHE A 223 1.98 7.42 -3.43
CA PHE A 223 2.95 8.45 -3.78
C PHE A 223 3.93 8.02 -4.90
N LEU A 224 4.38 6.77 -4.90
CA LEU A 224 5.31 6.27 -5.91
C LEU A 224 4.64 6.01 -7.27
N ILE A 225 3.34 5.64 -7.28
CA ILE A 225 2.58 5.36 -8.51
C ILE A 225 2.14 6.67 -9.19
N GLU A 226 1.76 7.71 -8.45
CA GLU A 226 1.33 9.00 -9.01
C GLU A 226 2.39 9.71 -9.86
N GLY A 227 3.66 9.29 -9.78
CA GLY A 227 4.74 9.81 -10.63
C GLY A 227 4.63 9.39 -12.10
N ASP A 228 4.00 8.27 -12.39
CA ASP A 228 3.90 7.69 -13.75
C ASP A 228 2.79 8.37 -14.58
N GLU A 229 1.73 8.85 -13.96
CA GLU A 229 0.62 9.51 -14.68
C GLU A 229 0.94 10.92 -15.19
N ARG A 230 1.95 11.59 -14.63
CA ARG A 230 2.32 12.97 -15.01
C ARG A 230 3.27 13.06 -16.19
N ASP A 231 4.03 12.00 -16.46
CA ASP A 231 5.03 11.95 -17.55
C ASP A 231 4.47 11.32 -18.84
N GLY A 232 3.20 10.94 -18.87
CA GLY A 232 2.52 10.27 -19.97
C GLY A 232 1.65 11.18 -20.89
N VAL A 233 1.76 12.53 -20.76
CA VAL A 233 1.02 13.48 -21.62
C VAL A 233 1.95 14.30 -22.49
#